data_c74cbd8964fa9e232390a795c794b4e1
#
_entry.id   c74cbd8964fa9e232390a795c794b4e1
#
_cell.length_a   1.000
_cell.length_b   1.000
_cell.length_c   1.000
_cell.angle_alpha   90.00
_cell.angle_beta   90.00
_cell.angle_gamma   90.00
#
_symmetry.space_group_name_H-M   'P 1'
#
loop_
_entity.id
_entity.type
_entity.pdbx_description
1 polymer ?
#
loop_
_entity_poly.entity_id
_entity_poly.type
_entity_poly.pdbx_seq_one_letter_code
_entity_poly.pdbx_strand_id
1 'polypeptide(L)'
;MAQLSTFAGFTADGYRFLMELEFNNEKAFVDANRQRYYDGVRDPMRALAMELSQTALDIDPLFNTNLMGVVSRLNRDTRFSANKLPYRNHAWLCFKHRGESVGECFGIYFEIQPAGYGYGVGIYSPNTELMAAFRARVQAKPTAFLKYAKAVENAGMHLEGDMFKRDRFKDADEGLKPYLNRKSLGWSFFCPNVKRTLEPELKDDLIAAFNTIKPLYRLLCGLE
;
A
#
# COMPACT_ATOMS: atom_id res chain seq x y z
N MET A 1 14.62 14.37 -20.09
CA MET A 1 13.69 13.63 -19.21
C MET A 1 12.31 13.82 -19.79
N ALA A 2 11.59 12.75 -20.13
CA ALA A 2 10.21 12.86 -20.57
C ALA A 2 9.41 13.50 -19.42
N GLN A 3 8.69 14.58 -19.73
CA GLN A 3 7.78 15.24 -18.79
C GLN A 3 6.68 14.21 -18.50
N LEU A 4 6.61 13.69 -17.27
CA LEU A 4 5.51 12.81 -16.87
C LEU A 4 4.22 13.64 -16.97
N SER A 5 3.26 13.11 -17.72
CA SER A 5 1.93 13.73 -17.88
C SER A 5 1.18 13.69 -16.55
N THR A 6 0.19 14.55 -16.40
CA THR A 6 -0.81 14.48 -15.32
C THR A 6 -1.47 13.09 -15.32
N PHE A 7 -1.82 12.58 -14.15
CA PHE A 7 -2.55 11.31 -14.04
C PHE A 7 -3.92 11.42 -14.71
N ALA A 8 -4.16 10.56 -15.70
CA ALA A 8 -5.39 10.53 -16.49
C ALA A 8 -6.17 9.22 -16.33
N GLY A 9 -5.80 8.40 -15.36
CA GLY A 9 -6.32 7.04 -15.15
C GLY A 9 -5.38 5.96 -15.70
N PHE A 10 -5.58 4.74 -15.24
CA PHE A 10 -5.00 3.54 -15.86
C PHE A 10 -5.77 3.21 -17.13
N THR A 11 -5.32 2.22 -17.91
CA THR A 11 -6.04 1.83 -19.12
C THR A 11 -6.63 0.42 -19.00
N ALA A 12 -7.75 0.20 -19.68
CA ALA A 12 -8.33 -1.15 -19.77
C ALA A 12 -7.34 -2.15 -20.41
N ASP A 13 -6.46 -1.68 -21.31
CA ASP A 13 -5.42 -2.52 -21.92
C ASP A 13 -4.30 -2.85 -20.93
N GLY A 14 -3.94 -1.93 -20.02
CA GLY A 14 -3.03 -2.19 -18.91
C GLY A 14 -3.54 -3.30 -17.98
N TYR A 15 -4.82 -3.27 -17.64
CA TYR A 15 -5.45 -4.36 -16.86
C TYR A 15 -5.44 -5.68 -17.64
N ARG A 16 -5.75 -5.66 -18.93
CA ARG A 16 -5.66 -6.87 -19.78
C ARG A 16 -4.23 -7.42 -19.81
N PHE A 17 -3.23 -6.56 -19.94
CA PHE A 17 -1.83 -6.98 -19.85
C PHE A 17 -1.52 -7.69 -18.52
N LEU A 18 -1.96 -7.16 -17.38
CA LEU A 18 -1.76 -7.80 -16.08
C LEU A 18 -2.48 -9.16 -15.97
N MET A 19 -3.68 -9.29 -16.54
CA MET A 19 -4.41 -10.56 -16.60
C MET A 19 -3.70 -11.59 -17.49
N GLU A 20 -3.28 -11.20 -18.68
CA GLU A 20 -2.58 -12.07 -19.63
C GLU A 20 -1.23 -12.55 -19.07
N LEU A 21 -0.59 -11.71 -18.25
CA LEU A 21 0.69 -12.04 -17.60
C LEU A 21 0.56 -13.18 -16.58
N GLU A 22 -0.63 -13.46 -16.05
CA GLU A 22 -0.85 -14.63 -15.19
C GLU A 22 -0.59 -15.95 -15.92
N PHE A 23 -0.90 -15.99 -17.22
CA PHE A 23 -0.79 -17.19 -18.06
C PHE A 23 0.45 -17.19 -18.95
N ASN A 24 1.08 -16.02 -19.16
CA ASN A 24 2.22 -15.82 -20.07
C ASN A 24 3.39 -15.14 -19.32
N ASN A 25 3.76 -15.66 -18.15
CA ASN A 25 4.75 -15.01 -17.28
C ASN A 25 6.18 -15.32 -17.74
N GLU A 26 6.53 -14.86 -18.95
CA GLU A 26 7.83 -15.09 -19.59
C GLU A 26 8.37 -13.83 -20.29
N LYS A 27 9.68 -13.82 -20.52
CA LYS A 27 10.38 -12.67 -21.10
C LYS A 27 9.86 -12.31 -22.51
N ALA A 28 9.61 -13.31 -23.35
CA ALA A 28 9.14 -13.11 -24.73
C ALA A 28 7.79 -12.35 -24.75
N PHE A 29 6.85 -12.74 -23.89
CA PHE A 29 5.56 -12.05 -23.78
C PHE A 29 5.74 -10.60 -23.32
N VAL A 30 6.54 -10.36 -22.28
CA VAL A 30 6.77 -9.01 -21.75
C VAL A 30 7.48 -8.14 -22.79
N ASP A 31 8.49 -8.66 -23.51
CA ASP A 31 9.19 -7.90 -24.52
C ASP A 31 8.26 -7.51 -25.70
N ALA A 32 7.38 -8.41 -26.12
CA ALA A 32 6.40 -8.15 -27.19
C ALA A 32 5.30 -7.14 -26.78
N ASN A 33 4.98 -7.06 -25.47
CA ASN A 33 3.88 -6.23 -24.92
C ASN A 33 4.39 -5.06 -24.05
N ARG A 34 5.68 -4.72 -24.14
CA ARG A 34 6.33 -3.73 -23.26
C ARG A 34 5.66 -2.36 -23.29
N GLN A 35 5.20 -1.92 -24.46
CA GLN A 35 4.54 -0.62 -24.60
C GLN A 35 3.18 -0.59 -23.88
N ARG A 36 2.40 -1.68 -23.94
CA ARG A 36 1.14 -1.81 -23.19
C ARG A 36 1.37 -1.65 -21.68
N TYR A 37 2.44 -2.28 -21.16
CA TYR A 37 2.84 -2.11 -19.77
C TYR A 37 3.21 -0.66 -19.45
N TYR A 38 3.98 -0.01 -20.33
CA TYR A 38 4.40 1.35 -20.10
C TYR A 38 3.21 2.31 -20.09
N ASP A 39 2.41 2.29 -21.12
CA ASP A 39 1.30 3.24 -21.30
C ASP A 39 0.12 2.94 -20.35
N GLY A 40 -0.12 1.67 -20.07
CA GLY A 40 -1.30 1.23 -19.33
C GLY A 40 -1.12 1.05 -17.83
N VAL A 41 0.14 0.85 -17.36
CA VAL A 41 0.42 0.52 -15.95
C VAL A 41 1.50 1.40 -15.36
N ARG A 42 2.73 1.37 -15.93
CA ARG A 42 3.92 2.00 -15.32
C ARG A 42 3.82 3.52 -15.28
N ASP A 43 3.50 4.14 -16.40
CA ASP A 43 3.52 5.59 -16.51
C ASP A 43 2.32 6.23 -15.81
N PRO A 44 1.08 5.67 -15.88
CA PRO A 44 -0.01 6.09 -15.00
C PRO A 44 0.34 5.95 -13.50
N MET A 45 0.95 4.84 -13.07
CA MET A 45 1.35 4.66 -11.67
C MET A 45 2.38 5.69 -11.22
N ARG A 46 3.32 6.07 -12.10
CA ARG A 46 4.31 7.12 -11.83
C ARG A 46 3.68 8.51 -11.76
N ALA A 47 2.76 8.81 -12.68
CA ALA A 47 2.03 10.07 -12.66
C ALA A 47 1.21 10.22 -11.36
N LEU A 48 0.50 9.16 -10.98
CA LEU A 48 -0.25 9.10 -9.72
C LEU A 48 0.65 9.29 -8.50
N ALA A 49 1.80 8.60 -8.45
CA ALA A 49 2.76 8.75 -7.36
C ALA A 49 3.31 10.17 -7.22
N MET A 50 3.55 10.86 -8.35
CA MET A 50 3.96 12.27 -8.34
C MET A 50 2.87 13.18 -7.76
N GLU A 51 1.64 13.01 -8.19
CA GLU A 51 0.53 13.85 -7.73
C GLU A 51 0.19 13.60 -6.25
N LEU A 52 0.38 12.38 -5.74
CA LEU A 52 0.21 12.04 -4.33
C LEU A 52 1.40 12.43 -3.44
N SER A 53 2.55 12.81 -4.02
CA SER A 53 3.79 13.05 -3.25
C SER A 53 3.65 14.16 -2.22
N GLN A 54 2.95 15.26 -2.53
CA GLN A 54 2.75 16.33 -1.56
C GLN A 54 1.88 15.86 -0.38
N THR A 55 0.78 15.17 -0.66
CA THR A 55 -0.07 14.59 0.39
C THR A 55 0.71 13.62 1.28
N ALA A 56 1.59 12.80 0.67
CA ALA A 56 2.45 11.90 1.44
C ALA A 56 3.42 12.68 2.35
N LEU A 57 4.09 13.72 1.84
CA LEU A 57 4.99 14.57 2.65
C LEU A 57 4.27 15.34 3.77
N ASP A 58 3.00 15.68 3.58
CA ASP A 58 2.16 16.29 4.62
C ASP A 58 1.82 15.30 5.75
N ILE A 59 1.87 13.99 5.46
CA ILE A 59 1.69 12.92 6.46
C ILE A 59 3.00 12.68 7.21
N ASP A 60 4.09 12.48 6.47
CA ASP A 60 5.42 12.27 7.00
C ASP A 60 6.47 12.94 6.08
N PRO A 61 7.13 14.02 6.55
CA PRO A 61 8.14 14.73 5.76
C PRO A 61 9.37 13.89 5.37
N LEU A 62 9.56 12.73 6.00
CA LEU A 62 10.66 11.81 5.71
C LEU A 62 10.31 10.75 4.66
N PHE A 63 9.09 10.72 4.15
CA PHE A 63 8.73 9.80 3.09
C PHE A 63 9.58 10.00 1.84
N ASN A 64 10.02 8.89 1.28
CA ASN A 64 10.66 8.88 -0.03
C ASN A 64 9.63 9.16 -1.12
N THR A 65 9.85 10.19 -1.92
CA THR A 65 9.01 10.54 -3.09
C THR A 65 9.71 10.26 -4.41
N ASN A 66 10.93 9.69 -4.39
CA ASN A 66 11.60 9.28 -5.61
C ASN A 66 10.86 8.09 -6.25
N LEU A 67 10.38 8.27 -7.47
CA LEU A 67 9.58 7.28 -8.20
C LEU A 67 10.23 5.89 -8.30
N MET A 68 11.57 5.81 -8.39
CA MET A 68 12.28 4.52 -8.40
C MET A 68 12.20 3.77 -7.06
N GLY A 69 11.93 4.47 -5.97
CA GLY A 69 11.78 3.89 -4.63
C GLY A 69 10.33 3.72 -4.18
N VAL A 70 9.42 4.46 -4.82
CA VAL A 70 7.99 4.46 -4.49
C VAL A 70 7.22 3.47 -5.36
N VAL A 71 7.48 3.44 -6.67
CA VAL A 71 6.73 2.61 -7.63
C VAL A 71 7.38 1.24 -7.79
N SER A 72 6.58 0.19 -7.74
CA SER A 72 7.02 -1.19 -7.92
C SER A 72 7.62 -1.42 -9.30
N ARG A 73 8.56 -2.38 -9.38
CA ARG A 73 9.08 -2.87 -10.66
C ARG A 73 8.21 -4.03 -11.14
N LEU A 74 8.10 -4.20 -12.45
CA LEU A 74 7.46 -5.37 -13.06
C LEU A 74 8.17 -6.67 -12.67
N ASN A 75 9.52 -6.65 -12.69
CA ASN A 75 10.33 -7.80 -12.33
C ASN A 75 10.24 -8.16 -10.85
N ARG A 76 10.15 -9.45 -10.56
CA ARG A 76 10.22 -10.00 -9.20
C ARG A 76 11.67 -10.30 -8.83
N ASP A 77 11.98 -10.12 -7.56
CA ASP A 77 13.17 -10.76 -6.98
C ASP A 77 12.79 -12.21 -6.59
N THR A 78 13.26 -13.14 -7.36
CA THR A 78 12.92 -14.57 -7.19
C THR A 78 13.98 -15.35 -6.42
N ARG A 79 15.09 -14.69 -5.98
CA ARG A 79 16.23 -15.38 -5.33
C ARG A 79 15.79 -16.15 -4.09
N PHE A 80 14.93 -15.57 -3.26
CA PHE A 80 14.46 -16.13 -2.00
C PHE A 80 12.97 -16.51 -2.02
N SER A 81 12.31 -16.46 -3.19
CA SER A 81 10.89 -16.78 -3.33
C SER A 81 10.69 -18.24 -3.75
N ALA A 82 9.71 -18.91 -3.17
CA ALA A 82 9.25 -20.23 -3.65
C ALA A 82 8.62 -20.11 -5.06
N ASN A 83 7.91 -19.02 -5.33
CA ASN A 83 7.38 -18.73 -6.65
C ASN A 83 8.48 -18.14 -7.54
N LYS A 84 8.85 -18.84 -8.62
CA LYS A 84 9.92 -18.47 -9.55
C LYS A 84 9.45 -17.68 -10.78
N LEU A 85 8.18 -17.32 -10.87
CA LEU A 85 7.68 -16.48 -11.96
C LEU A 85 8.42 -15.14 -11.98
N PRO A 86 9.01 -14.73 -13.12
CA PRO A 86 9.90 -13.58 -13.18
C PRO A 86 9.20 -12.22 -13.06
N TYR A 87 7.90 -12.16 -13.32
CA TYR A 87 7.15 -10.92 -13.36
C TYR A 87 5.97 -10.92 -12.38
N ARG A 88 5.57 -9.72 -11.94
CA ARG A 88 4.38 -9.48 -11.14
C ARG A 88 3.19 -9.18 -12.04
N ASN A 89 2.05 -9.78 -11.73
CA ASN A 89 0.77 -9.46 -12.36
C ASN A 89 0.01 -8.31 -11.65
N HIS A 90 0.67 -7.57 -10.79
CA HIS A 90 0.15 -6.42 -10.04
C HIS A 90 1.20 -5.32 -9.98
N ALA A 91 0.75 -4.09 -9.78
CA ALA A 91 1.62 -2.93 -9.63
C ALA A 91 1.16 -2.06 -8.45
N TRP A 92 2.10 -1.52 -7.68
CA TRP A 92 1.79 -0.65 -6.55
C TRP A 92 2.72 0.56 -6.48
N LEU A 93 2.27 1.58 -5.77
CA LEU A 93 3.10 2.60 -5.16
C LEU A 93 3.05 2.45 -3.63
N CYS A 94 4.14 2.78 -2.96
CA CYS A 94 4.22 2.75 -1.49
C CYS A 94 5.12 3.88 -0.99
N PHE A 95 4.55 4.78 -0.20
CA PHE A 95 5.30 5.82 0.50
C PHE A 95 5.80 5.25 1.84
N LYS A 96 7.11 5.30 2.02
CA LYS A 96 7.87 4.84 3.18
C LYS A 96 9.19 5.59 3.26
N HIS A 97 9.93 5.48 4.35
CA HIS A 97 11.24 6.11 4.45
C HIS A 97 12.25 5.49 3.48
N ARG A 98 13.25 6.29 3.12
CA ARG A 98 14.32 5.82 2.24
C ARG A 98 15.15 4.73 2.93
N GLY A 99 15.40 3.64 2.21
CA GLY A 99 16.18 2.50 2.73
C GLY A 99 15.35 1.43 3.44
N GLU A 100 14.10 1.71 3.81
CA GLU A 100 13.22 0.69 4.38
C GLU A 100 12.76 -0.31 3.33
N SER A 101 12.51 -1.55 3.76
CA SER A 101 11.91 -2.59 2.92
C SER A 101 10.40 -2.45 2.87
N VAL A 102 9.80 -2.56 1.69
CA VAL A 102 8.34 -2.64 1.56
C VAL A 102 7.83 -3.85 2.33
N GLY A 103 6.86 -3.63 3.19
CA GLY A 103 6.27 -4.66 4.03
C GLY A 103 6.89 -4.85 5.41
N GLU A 104 8.11 -4.35 5.66
CA GLU A 104 8.79 -4.43 6.97
C GLU A 104 8.73 -3.12 7.75
N CYS A 105 8.11 -2.08 7.19
CA CYS A 105 7.85 -0.78 7.81
C CYS A 105 6.37 -0.42 7.69
N PHE A 106 5.90 0.56 8.46
CA PHE A 106 4.61 1.16 8.21
C PHE A 106 4.72 2.01 6.94
N GLY A 107 3.92 1.63 5.93
CA GLY A 107 3.83 2.34 4.66
C GLY A 107 2.39 2.66 4.30
N ILE A 108 2.19 3.71 3.49
CA ILE A 108 0.91 4.05 2.87
C ILE A 108 1.01 3.65 1.40
N TYR A 109 0.05 2.89 0.90
CA TYR A 109 0.14 2.29 -0.42
C TYR A 109 -1.15 2.39 -1.23
N PHE A 110 -1.01 2.25 -2.53
CA PHE A 110 -2.07 1.96 -3.51
C PHE A 110 -1.58 0.86 -4.44
N GLU A 111 -2.48 -0.06 -4.83
CA GLU A 111 -2.17 -1.21 -5.68
C GLU A 111 -3.28 -1.46 -6.68
N ILE A 112 -2.89 -1.89 -7.90
CA ILE A 112 -3.78 -2.44 -8.92
C ILE A 112 -3.38 -3.88 -9.24
N GLN A 113 -4.37 -4.73 -9.46
CA GLN A 113 -4.21 -6.15 -9.82
C GLN A 113 -5.38 -6.61 -10.70
N PRO A 114 -5.31 -7.77 -11.38
CA PRO A 114 -6.40 -8.28 -12.21
C PRO A 114 -7.74 -8.36 -11.51
N ALA A 115 -7.74 -8.69 -10.22
CA ALA A 115 -8.95 -8.84 -9.42
C ALA A 115 -9.56 -7.51 -8.93
N GLY A 116 -8.86 -6.36 -9.08
CA GLY A 116 -9.32 -5.07 -8.57
C GLY A 116 -8.21 -4.12 -8.21
N TYR A 117 -8.50 -3.21 -7.30
CA TYR A 117 -7.53 -2.29 -6.74
C TYR A 117 -7.71 -2.13 -5.23
N GLY A 118 -6.66 -1.71 -4.56
CA GLY A 118 -6.72 -1.46 -3.13
C GLY A 118 -5.75 -0.37 -2.69
N TYR A 119 -5.97 0.13 -1.49
CA TYR A 119 -5.07 1.08 -0.82
C TYR A 119 -5.16 0.90 0.69
N GLY A 120 -4.18 1.41 1.40
CA GLY A 120 -4.20 1.32 2.85
C GLY A 120 -2.91 1.76 3.51
N VAL A 121 -2.80 1.39 4.79
CA VAL A 121 -1.66 1.68 5.65
C VAL A 121 -1.34 0.45 6.48
N GLY A 122 -0.07 0.12 6.65
CA GLY A 122 0.26 -1.01 7.53
C GLY A 122 1.66 -1.54 7.31
N ILE A 123 1.93 -2.61 8.07
CA ILE A 123 3.12 -3.43 7.99
C ILE A 123 2.72 -4.83 7.51
N TYR A 124 3.22 -5.21 6.35
CA TYR A 124 2.82 -6.45 5.68
C TYR A 124 3.50 -7.69 6.26
N SER A 125 4.79 -7.60 6.55
CA SER A 125 5.57 -8.68 7.16
C SER A 125 5.74 -8.45 8.65
N PRO A 126 5.74 -9.50 9.48
CA PRO A 126 5.97 -9.35 10.91
C PRO A 126 7.33 -8.68 11.20
N ASN A 127 7.29 -7.57 11.93
CA ASN A 127 8.46 -6.88 12.46
C ASN A 127 8.28 -6.70 13.96
N THR A 128 9.01 -7.48 14.75
CA THR A 128 8.83 -7.56 16.19
C THR A 128 9.10 -6.23 16.88
N GLU A 129 10.13 -5.51 16.45
CA GLU A 129 10.55 -4.24 17.04
C GLU A 129 9.51 -3.15 16.78
N LEU A 130 9.09 -2.97 15.51
CA LEU A 130 8.05 -2.00 15.15
C LEU A 130 6.72 -2.33 15.83
N MET A 131 6.35 -3.61 15.91
CA MET A 131 5.12 -4.03 16.60
C MET A 131 5.21 -3.84 18.12
N ALA A 132 6.38 -3.92 18.73
CA ALA A 132 6.58 -3.57 20.14
C ALA A 132 6.42 -2.07 20.36
N ALA A 133 7.05 -1.25 19.53
CA ALA A 133 6.92 0.21 19.57
C ALA A 133 5.46 0.66 19.34
N PHE A 134 4.78 0.07 18.35
CA PHE A 134 3.34 0.27 18.12
C PHE A 134 2.52 0.03 19.39
N ARG A 135 2.69 -1.14 20.04
CA ARG A 135 1.92 -1.49 21.24
C ARG A 135 2.15 -0.51 22.38
N ALA A 136 3.38 -0.09 22.60
CA ALA A 136 3.71 0.90 23.62
C ALA A 136 2.98 2.23 23.36
N ARG A 137 2.95 2.71 22.12
CA ARG A 137 2.23 3.95 21.72
C ARG A 137 0.72 3.83 21.91
N VAL A 138 0.14 2.70 21.49
CA VAL A 138 -1.30 2.44 21.65
C VAL A 138 -1.70 2.41 23.12
N GLN A 139 -0.90 1.75 23.95
CA GLN A 139 -1.18 1.70 25.41
C GLN A 139 -0.99 3.05 26.10
N ALA A 140 -0.10 3.91 25.58
CA ALA A 140 0.10 5.26 26.08
C ALA A 140 -1.03 6.23 25.67
N LYS A 141 -1.65 6.01 24.48
CA LYS A 141 -2.69 6.89 23.91
C LYS A 141 -3.92 6.09 23.41
N PRO A 142 -4.58 5.26 24.24
CA PRO A 142 -5.60 4.30 23.79
C PRO A 142 -6.81 4.98 23.15
N THR A 143 -7.31 6.07 23.74
CA THR A 143 -8.47 6.81 23.24
C THR A 143 -8.20 7.44 21.87
N ALA A 144 -7.04 8.06 21.68
CA ALA A 144 -6.65 8.66 20.41
C ALA A 144 -6.50 7.58 19.33
N PHE A 145 -5.81 6.47 19.66
CA PHE A 145 -5.67 5.35 18.76
C PHE A 145 -7.01 4.79 18.30
N LEU A 146 -7.92 4.46 19.21
CA LEU A 146 -9.24 3.92 18.88
C LEU A 146 -10.06 4.89 18.04
N LYS A 147 -9.98 6.20 18.32
CA LYS A 147 -10.62 7.23 17.49
C LYS A 147 -10.11 7.19 16.04
N TYR A 148 -8.79 7.12 15.84
CA TYR A 148 -8.18 7.13 14.51
C TYR A 148 -8.39 5.80 13.77
N ALA A 149 -8.27 4.66 14.45
CA ALA A 149 -8.55 3.36 13.88
C ALA A 149 -10.00 3.27 13.38
N LYS A 150 -10.96 3.69 14.22
CA LYS A 150 -12.38 3.73 13.82
C LYS A 150 -12.67 4.69 12.67
N ALA A 151 -11.99 5.83 12.59
CA ALA A 151 -12.16 6.75 11.47
C ALA A 151 -11.75 6.09 10.14
N VAL A 152 -10.64 5.35 10.13
CA VAL A 152 -10.16 4.58 8.98
C VAL A 152 -11.11 3.42 8.64
N GLU A 153 -11.59 2.70 9.64
CA GLU A 153 -12.57 1.60 9.47
C GLU A 153 -13.92 2.12 8.92
N ASN A 154 -14.42 3.24 9.44
CA ASN A 154 -15.64 3.89 8.96
C ASN A 154 -15.50 4.42 7.51
N ALA A 155 -14.29 4.69 7.06
CA ALA A 155 -13.99 5.02 5.68
C ALA A 155 -13.91 3.78 4.75
N GLY A 156 -14.27 2.60 5.26
CA GLY A 156 -14.36 1.35 4.49
C GLY A 156 -13.07 0.53 4.44
N MET A 157 -12.04 0.89 5.22
CA MET A 157 -10.84 0.05 5.34
C MET A 157 -11.02 -1.00 6.42
N HIS A 158 -10.53 -2.21 6.17
CA HIS A 158 -10.63 -3.35 7.07
C HIS A 158 -9.31 -3.62 7.77
N LEU A 159 -9.39 -3.92 9.06
CA LEU A 159 -8.24 -4.31 9.86
C LEU A 159 -7.70 -5.68 9.44
N GLU A 160 -6.43 -5.74 9.07
CA GLU A 160 -5.73 -6.94 8.59
C GLU A 160 -4.48 -7.26 9.42
N GLY A 161 -3.88 -8.39 9.14
CA GLY A 161 -2.64 -8.87 9.73
C GLY A 161 -2.80 -10.16 10.53
N ASP A 162 -1.70 -10.88 10.69
CA ASP A 162 -1.66 -12.17 11.39
C ASP A 162 -1.89 -12.02 12.89
N MET A 163 -2.74 -12.86 13.46
CA MET A 163 -2.97 -12.92 14.90
C MET A 163 -1.98 -13.88 15.59
N PHE A 164 -1.70 -13.61 16.86
CA PHE A 164 -1.11 -14.64 17.72
C PHE A 164 -2.10 -15.79 17.93
N LYS A 165 -1.62 -17.02 18.02
CA LYS A 165 -2.45 -18.20 18.32
C LYS A 165 -3.09 -18.16 19.72
N ARG A 166 -2.46 -17.44 20.64
CA ARG A 166 -2.94 -17.27 22.03
C ARG A 166 -2.97 -15.78 22.34
N ASP A 167 -3.98 -15.34 23.10
CA ASP A 167 -4.03 -13.99 23.62
C ASP A 167 -2.80 -13.71 24.51
N ARG A 168 -2.02 -12.70 24.15
CA ARG A 168 -0.83 -12.23 24.87
C ARG A 168 -1.10 -10.97 25.71
N PHE A 169 -2.26 -10.35 25.52
CA PHE A 169 -2.63 -9.06 26.13
C PHE A 169 -3.95 -9.20 26.90
N LYS A 170 -4.03 -10.24 27.77
CA LYS A 170 -5.23 -10.60 28.51
C LYS A 170 -5.78 -9.46 29.37
N ASP A 171 -4.87 -8.67 29.96
CA ASP A 171 -5.21 -7.57 30.87
C ASP A 171 -5.42 -6.23 30.15
N ALA A 172 -5.32 -6.20 28.82
CA ALA A 172 -5.56 -4.98 28.04
C ALA A 172 -7.09 -4.73 27.92
N ASP A 173 -7.42 -3.45 27.66
CA ASP A 173 -8.79 -3.07 27.30
C ASP A 173 -9.31 -3.91 26.12
N GLU A 174 -10.56 -4.40 26.25
CA GLU A 174 -11.18 -5.28 25.23
C GLU A 174 -11.20 -4.63 23.84
N GLY A 175 -11.38 -3.31 23.78
CA GLY A 175 -11.33 -2.57 22.52
C GLY A 175 -9.96 -2.53 21.85
N LEU A 176 -8.89 -2.74 22.62
CA LEU A 176 -7.52 -2.75 22.11
C LEU A 176 -7.03 -4.15 21.73
N LYS A 177 -7.57 -5.21 22.31
CA LYS A 177 -7.13 -6.59 22.08
C LYS A 177 -7.05 -7.01 20.60
N PRO A 178 -8.02 -6.64 19.73
CA PRO A 178 -7.96 -6.98 18.30
C PRO A 178 -6.73 -6.43 17.58
N TYR A 179 -6.18 -5.33 18.05
CA TYR A 179 -5.00 -4.67 17.49
C TYR A 179 -3.70 -5.20 18.14
N LEU A 180 -3.66 -5.30 19.48
CA LEU A 180 -2.47 -5.68 20.23
C LEU A 180 -2.05 -7.13 19.97
N ASN A 181 -3.01 -8.04 19.72
CA ASN A 181 -2.77 -9.47 19.49
C ASN A 181 -2.35 -9.81 18.05
N ARG A 182 -1.94 -8.81 17.25
CA ARG A 182 -1.46 -9.04 15.89
C ARG A 182 0.05 -9.09 15.80
N LYS A 183 0.58 -9.92 14.88
CA LYS A 183 2.01 -10.02 14.55
C LYS A 183 2.42 -9.00 13.49
N SER A 184 1.52 -8.71 12.57
CA SER A 184 1.54 -7.64 11.58
C SER A 184 0.21 -6.89 11.64
N LEU A 185 0.16 -5.66 11.17
CA LEU A 185 -1.02 -4.80 11.34
C LEU A 185 -1.17 -3.88 10.15
N GLY A 186 -2.38 -3.81 9.62
CA GLY A 186 -2.72 -2.87 8.57
C GLY A 186 -4.22 -2.63 8.48
N TRP A 187 -4.57 -1.60 7.75
CA TRP A 187 -5.94 -1.32 7.30
C TRP A 187 -5.91 -1.18 5.80
N SER A 188 -6.74 -1.97 5.12
CA SER A 188 -6.83 -1.98 3.67
C SER A 188 -8.27 -1.80 3.18
N PHE A 189 -8.40 -1.07 2.10
CA PHE A 189 -9.59 -1.04 1.26
C PHE A 189 -9.31 -1.87 0.01
N PHE A 190 -10.31 -2.64 -0.43
CA PHE A 190 -10.26 -3.36 -1.70
C PHE A 190 -11.57 -3.21 -2.47
N CYS A 191 -11.47 -2.94 -3.77
CA CYS A 191 -12.61 -2.86 -4.67
C CYS A 191 -12.37 -3.74 -5.91
N PRO A 192 -13.26 -4.72 -6.20
CA PRO A 192 -13.14 -5.56 -7.40
C PRO A 192 -13.54 -4.81 -8.69
N ASN A 193 -14.20 -3.67 -8.57
CA ASN A 193 -14.61 -2.88 -9.74
C ASN A 193 -13.52 -1.86 -10.10
N VAL A 194 -12.78 -2.14 -11.16
CA VAL A 194 -11.65 -1.31 -11.63
C VAL A 194 -12.05 -0.02 -12.34
N LYS A 195 -13.33 0.21 -12.63
CA LYS A 195 -13.78 1.38 -13.42
C LYS A 195 -13.24 2.69 -12.87
N ARG A 196 -13.27 2.87 -11.55
CA ARG A 196 -12.76 4.09 -10.89
C ARG A 196 -11.28 4.35 -11.16
N THR A 197 -10.49 3.30 -11.33
CA THR A 197 -9.06 3.45 -11.61
C THR A 197 -8.75 3.92 -13.03
N LEU A 198 -9.73 3.85 -13.93
CA LEU A 198 -9.61 4.35 -15.31
C LEU A 198 -9.90 5.86 -15.41
N GLU A 199 -10.27 6.49 -14.32
CA GLU A 199 -10.67 7.90 -14.23
C GLU A 199 -9.60 8.73 -13.50
N PRO A 200 -9.36 9.99 -13.90
CA PRO A 200 -8.40 10.86 -13.25
C PRO A 200 -8.78 11.22 -11.79
N GLU A 201 -10.06 11.15 -11.45
CA GLU A 201 -10.60 11.45 -10.11
C GLU A 201 -10.19 10.42 -9.05
N LEU A 202 -9.64 9.25 -9.43
CA LEU A 202 -9.03 8.31 -8.49
C LEU A 202 -7.98 9.00 -7.59
N LYS A 203 -7.25 9.95 -8.15
CA LYS A 203 -6.27 10.76 -7.39
C LYS A 203 -6.92 11.45 -6.19
N ASP A 204 -8.07 12.08 -6.41
CA ASP A 204 -8.76 12.84 -5.36
C ASP A 204 -9.33 11.92 -4.27
N ASP A 205 -9.82 10.73 -4.66
CA ASP A 205 -10.23 9.69 -3.73
C ASP A 205 -9.05 9.22 -2.84
N LEU A 206 -7.87 9.02 -3.44
CA LEU A 206 -6.68 8.61 -2.71
C LEU A 206 -6.14 9.72 -1.79
N ILE A 207 -6.20 10.99 -2.21
CA ILE A 207 -5.87 12.14 -1.36
C ILE A 207 -6.78 12.16 -0.12
N ALA A 208 -8.08 11.99 -0.31
CA ALA A 208 -9.05 11.94 0.79
C ALA A 208 -8.79 10.74 1.73
N ALA A 209 -8.53 9.56 1.16
CA ALA A 209 -8.20 8.36 1.93
C ALA A 209 -6.90 8.53 2.73
N PHE A 210 -5.84 9.07 2.14
CA PHE A 210 -4.56 9.30 2.79
C PHE A 210 -4.67 10.35 3.90
N ASN A 211 -5.48 11.39 3.71
CA ASN A 211 -5.79 12.36 4.78
C ASN A 211 -6.55 11.72 5.95
N THR A 212 -7.43 10.76 5.69
CA THR A 212 -8.11 9.97 6.73
C THR A 212 -7.12 9.07 7.48
N ILE A 213 -6.16 8.47 6.78
CA ILE A 213 -5.09 7.63 7.35
C ILE A 213 -4.09 8.46 8.18
N LYS A 214 -3.84 9.71 7.83
CA LYS A 214 -2.78 10.56 8.40
C LYS A 214 -2.70 10.55 9.93
N PRO A 215 -3.78 10.79 10.72
CA PRO A 215 -3.67 10.79 12.18
C PRO A 215 -3.27 9.42 12.72
N LEU A 216 -3.81 8.35 12.14
CA LEU A 216 -3.47 6.98 12.54
C LEU A 216 -2.00 6.68 12.25
N TYR A 217 -1.52 6.92 11.02
CA TYR A 217 -0.12 6.72 10.65
C TYR A 217 0.84 7.46 11.58
N ARG A 218 0.56 8.75 11.86
CA ARG A 218 1.40 9.57 12.74
C ARG A 218 1.50 8.98 14.15
N LEU A 219 0.39 8.48 14.71
CA LEU A 219 0.41 7.78 15.99
C LEU A 219 1.19 6.47 15.91
N LEU A 220 0.99 5.66 14.88
CA LEU A 220 1.71 4.38 14.68
C LEU A 220 3.23 4.59 14.60
N CYS A 221 3.67 5.67 13.97
CA CYS A 221 5.08 6.00 13.77
C CYS A 221 5.69 6.91 14.87
N GLY A 222 4.88 7.43 15.79
CA GLY A 222 5.34 8.31 16.87
C GLY A 222 5.70 9.72 16.39
N LEU A 223 4.97 10.24 15.43
CA LEU A 223 5.13 11.58 14.84
C LEU A 223 4.17 12.64 15.43
N GLU A 224 3.52 12.32 16.54
CA GLU A 224 2.59 13.20 17.26
C GLU A 224 3.28 13.99 18.39
#